data_a36c2d0c9280d5e7e363b9a3d63f24a0
#
_entry.id   a36c2d0c9280d5e7e363b9a3d63f24a0
#
_cell.length_a   1.000
_cell.length_b   1.000
_cell.length_c   1.000
_cell.angle_alpha   90.00
_cell.angle_beta   90.00
_cell.angle_gamma   90.00
#
_symmetry.space_group_name_H-M   'P 1'
#
loop_
_entity.id
_entity.type
_entity.pdbx_description
1 polymer ?
#
loop_
_entity_poly.entity_id
_entity_poly.type
_entity_poly.pdbx_seq_one_letter_code
_entity_poly.pdbx_strand_id
1 'polypeptide(L)'
;VMLGAGLIWIVIAVNWHGDTHAVEEAVKHYLLEYAELLLFLLAAMTYVNALSERGIFEGLRVWLIGKGFNYRTLFWLTGFCAFFLSPVLDNLTTALVLCAVLLAVGKDNPKFVSLGAINIVVAANAGGAFSPFGDITTLMVWQKGLVEFGKFFALFLPSLVNFVVPALCMSFAISTQVPPATKEKSPLKRGAWVVLGLFMVTISMAVSFHSFLNLPPFLGMMTGLALLKFYGYYLSKSHKQQDTDTPHYGQMGDIAAFDSFKFVAQAEWDTLLFFFGVIMCVGGLGFVGYLELASHLLYNDLGATTANILIGMLSAVVDNIPIMVAVLQMQQIGRASC
;
A
#
# COMPACT_ATOMS: atom_id res chain seq x y z
N VAL A 1 -8.33 14.21 12.12
CA VAL A 1 -9.01 14.21 10.81
C VAL A 1 -10.48 13.80 10.95
N MET A 2 -10.83 12.67 11.63
CA MET A 2 -12.22 12.21 11.84
C MET A 2 -13.11 13.24 12.53
N LEU A 3 -12.63 13.91 13.59
CA LEU A 3 -13.37 15.01 14.23
C LEU A 3 -13.61 16.17 13.27
N GLY A 4 -12.61 16.51 12.44
CA GLY A 4 -12.75 17.54 11.40
C GLY A 4 -13.82 17.17 10.39
N ALA A 5 -13.86 15.91 9.94
CA ALA A 5 -14.90 15.41 9.05
C ALA A 5 -16.31 15.56 9.64
N GLY A 6 -16.50 15.12 10.88
CA GLY A 6 -17.76 15.27 11.59
C GLY A 6 -18.21 16.73 11.72
N LEU A 7 -17.28 17.63 12.10
CA LEU A 7 -17.56 19.06 12.23
C LEU A 7 -17.96 19.70 10.89
N ILE A 8 -17.23 19.39 9.79
CA ILE A 8 -17.56 19.90 8.46
C ILE A 8 -18.98 19.51 8.07
N TRP A 9 -19.36 18.24 8.19
CA TRP A 9 -20.71 17.78 7.82
C TRP A 9 -21.81 18.31 8.74
N ILE A 10 -21.53 18.51 10.04
CA ILE A 10 -22.47 19.16 10.96
C ILE A 10 -22.69 20.62 10.55
N VAL A 11 -21.61 21.37 10.25
CA VAL A 11 -21.71 22.76 9.80
C VAL A 11 -22.47 22.86 8.48
N ILE A 12 -22.20 21.93 7.53
CA ILE A 12 -22.94 21.87 6.27
C ILE A 12 -24.42 21.63 6.55
N ALA A 13 -24.77 20.60 7.31
CA ALA A 13 -26.17 20.23 7.58
C ALA A 13 -26.95 21.35 8.29
N VAL A 14 -26.33 22.07 9.21
CA VAL A 14 -26.97 23.19 9.94
C VAL A 14 -27.17 24.43 9.06
N ASN A 15 -26.21 24.73 8.17
CA ASN A 15 -26.24 25.93 7.34
C ASN A 15 -26.81 25.70 5.92
N TRP A 16 -27.16 24.45 5.59
CA TRP A 16 -27.71 24.14 4.27
C TRP A 16 -29.17 24.54 4.16
N HIS A 17 -29.46 25.51 3.26
CA HIS A 17 -30.80 26.02 3.03
C HIS A 17 -31.54 25.30 1.88
N GLY A 18 -30.91 24.28 1.28
CA GLY A 18 -31.47 23.45 0.21
C GLY A 18 -32.15 22.18 0.74
N ASP A 19 -32.32 21.21 -0.17
CA ASP A 19 -32.86 19.90 0.17
C ASP A 19 -31.91 19.15 1.13
N THR A 20 -32.42 18.79 2.30
CA THR A 20 -31.66 18.02 3.30
C THR A 20 -31.30 16.61 2.81
N HIS A 21 -32.10 16.03 1.88
CA HIS A 21 -31.77 14.77 1.24
C HIS A 21 -30.48 14.82 0.42
N ALA A 22 -30.14 15.97 -0.17
CA ALA A 22 -28.88 16.10 -0.92
C ALA A 22 -27.64 15.94 -0.03
N VAL A 23 -27.69 16.43 1.21
CA VAL A 23 -26.59 16.26 2.19
C VAL A 23 -26.45 14.79 2.58
N GLU A 24 -27.59 14.12 2.84
CA GLU A 24 -27.61 12.69 3.19
C GLU A 24 -27.06 11.82 2.04
N GLU A 25 -27.47 12.07 0.81
CA GLU A 25 -26.99 11.35 -0.37
C GLU A 25 -25.50 11.57 -0.60
N ALA A 26 -25.00 12.79 -0.43
CA ALA A 26 -23.59 13.09 -0.54
C ALA A 26 -22.77 12.31 0.52
N VAL A 27 -23.19 12.31 1.77
CA VAL A 27 -22.53 11.54 2.84
C VAL A 27 -22.52 10.04 2.51
N LYS A 28 -23.63 9.50 2.01
CA LYS A 28 -23.72 8.07 1.59
C LYS A 28 -22.78 7.79 0.42
N HIS A 29 -22.67 8.68 -0.54
CA HIS A 29 -21.77 8.55 -1.69
C HIS A 29 -20.31 8.44 -1.24
N TYR A 30 -19.84 9.37 -0.41
CA TYR A 30 -18.46 9.33 0.10
C TYR A 30 -18.21 8.15 1.04
N LEU A 31 -19.23 7.73 1.80
CA LEU A 31 -19.13 6.52 2.61
C LEU A 31 -18.97 5.26 1.74
N LEU A 32 -19.65 5.19 0.61
CA LEU A 32 -19.52 4.07 -0.33
C LEU A 32 -18.10 4.04 -0.93
N GLU A 33 -17.56 5.18 -1.37
CA GLU A 33 -16.20 5.28 -1.87
C GLU A 33 -15.17 4.81 -0.81
N TYR A 34 -15.36 5.26 0.43
CA TYR A 34 -14.52 4.82 1.53
C TYR A 34 -14.65 3.31 1.79
N ALA A 35 -15.88 2.77 1.77
CA ALA A 35 -16.11 1.35 2.04
C ALA A 35 -15.44 0.44 1.01
N GLU A 36 -15.45 0.81 -0.27
CA GLU A 36 -14.74 0.09 -1.33
C GLU A 36 -13.23 0.07 -1.09
N LEU A 37 -12.64 1.22 -0.74
CA LEU A 37 -11.24 1.35 -0.41
C LEU A 37 -10.89 0.56 0.85
N LEU A 38 -11.70 0.67 1.91
CA LEU A 38 -11.52 -0.04 3.17
C LEU A 38 -11.48 -1.56 2.97
N LEU A 39 -12.45 -2.12 2.26
CA LEU A 39 -12.53 -3.57 2.04
C LEU A 39 -11.36 -4.07 1.19
N PHE A 40 -10.95 -3.29 0.20
CA PHE A 40 -9.79 -3.60 -0.62
C PHE A 40 -8.50 -3.65 0.22
N LEU A 41 -8.22 -2.57 0.96
CA LEU A 41 -7.01 -2.46 1.78
C LEU A 41 -7.00 -3.47 2.92
N LEU A 42 -8.14 -3.71 3.57
CA LEU A 42 -8.25 -4.70 4.64
C LEU A 42 -7.86 -6.10 4.16
N ALA A 43 -8.30 -6.49 2.96
CA ALA A 43 -7.92 -7.76 2.36
C ALA A 43 -6.42 -7.80 2.02
N ALA A 44 -5.88 -6.74 1.41
CA ALA A 44 -4.46 -6.64 1.07
C ALA A 44 -3.57 -6.71 2.31
N MET A 45 -3.84 -5.89 3.33
CA MET A 45 -3.10 -5.88 4.60
C MET A 45 -3.17 -7.22 5.31
N THR A 46 -4.32 -7.91 5.25
CA THR A 46 -4.47 -9.26 5.83
C THR A 46 -3.54 -10.26 5.16
N TYR A 47 -3.41 -10.22 3.83
CA TYR A 47 -2.47 -11.06 3.10
C TYR A 47 -1.01 -10.74 3.45
N VAL A 48 -0.65 -9.47 3.52
CA VAL A 48 0.69 -9.02 3.88
C VAL A 48 1.06 -9.51 5.29
N ASN A 49 0.15 -9.37 6.26
CA ASN A 49 0.34 -9.87 7.62
C ASN A 49 0.47 -11.39 7.66
N ALA A 50 -0.30 -12.12 6.86
CA ALA A 50 -0.17 -13.57 6.72
C ALA A 50 1.18 -13.99 6.11
N LEU A 51 1.67 -13.27 5.10
CA LEU A 51 3.00 -13.50 4.50
C LEU A 51 4.12 -13.22 5.50
N SER A 52 3.99 -12.15 6.28
CA SER A 52 4.92 -11.79 7.35
C SER A 52 4.99 -12.88 8.41
N GLU A 53 3.85 -13.37 8.91
CA GLU A 53 3.81 -14.44 9.90
C GLU A 53 4.39 -15.75 9.36
N ARG A 54 4.21 -16.05 8.07
CA ARG A 54 4.81 -17.23 7.41
C ARG A 54 6.31 -17.11 7.18
N GLY A 55 6.91 -15.96 7.51
CA GLY A 55 8.35 -15.75 7.45
C GLY A 55 8.89 -15.48 6.05
N ILE A 56 8.06 -15.09 5.07
CA ILE A 56 8.51 -14.75 3.71
C ILE A 56 9.52 -13.61 3.75
N PHE A 57 9.22 -12.55 4.49
CA PHE A 57 10.09 -11.38 4.61
C PHE A 57 11.36 -11.68 5.40
N GLU A 58 11.25 -12.49 6.44
CA GLU A 58 12.40 -12.95 7.21
C GLU A 58 13.30 -13.88 6.37
N GLY A 59 12.71 -14.73 5.54
CA GLY A 59 13.45 -15.55 4.57
C GLY A 59 14.22 -14.68 3.57
N LEU A 60 13.62 -13.61 3.05
CA LEU A 60 14.27 -12.65 2.18
C LEU A 60 15.45 -11.95 2.91
N ARG A 61 15.24 -11.54 4.15
CA ARG A 61 16.28 -10.94 5.00
C ARG A 61 17.47 -11.87 5.17
N VAL A 62 17.23 -13.11 5.60
CA VAL A 62 18.28 -14.11 5.81
C VAL A 62 19.04 -14.42 4.51
N TRP A 63 18.34 -14.49 3.39
CA TRP A 63 18.95 -14.68 2.08
C TRP A 63 19.88 -13.52 1.70
N LEU A 64 19.44 -12.27 1.91
CA LEU A 64 20.24 -11.07 1.62
C LEU A 64 21.51 -11.00 2.47
N ILE A 65 21.38 -11.32 3.77
CA ILE A 65 22.53 -11.27 4.71
C ILE A 65 23.48 -12.46 4.49
N GLY A 66 22.95 -13.64 4.21
CA GLY A 66 23.73 -14.88 4.11
C GLY A 66 24.66 -14.95 2.90
N LYS A 67 24.50 -14.09 1.90
CA LYS A 67 25.32 -14.08 0.67
C LYS A 67 26.68 -13.37 0.82
N GLY A 68 26.92 -12.66 1.91
CA GLY A 68 28.19 -11.96 2.15
C GLY A 68 28.47 -10.80 1.17
N PHE A 69 27.43 -10.15 0.69
CA PHE A 69 27.56 -8.99 -0.19
C PHE A 69 28.21 -7.79 0.52
N ASN A 70 28.98 -6.99 -0.21
CA ASN A 70 29.49 -5.71 0.30
C ASN A 70 28.37 -4.67 0.45
N TYR A 71 28.60 -3.60 1.24
CA TYR A 71 27.59 -2.56 1.50
C TYR A 71 27.03 -1.91 0.23
N ARG A 72 27.85 -1.69 -0.80
CA ARG A 72 27.38 -1.09 -2.06
C ARG A 72 26.48 -2.05 -2.84
N THR A 73 26.78 -3.34 -2.87
CA THR A 73 25.93 -4.35 -3.50
C THR A 73 24.61 -4.49 -2.74
N LEU A 74 24.65 -4.51 -1.40
CA LEU A 74 23.43 -4.53 -0.57
C LEU A 74 22.56 -3.29 -0.78
N PHE A 75 23.16 -2.11 -0.90
CA PHE A 75 22.45 -0.87 -1.20
C PHE A 75 21.65 -0.97 -2.50
N TRP A 76 22.27 -1.44 -3.59
CA TRP A 76 21.59 -1.62 -4.87
C TRP A 76 20.56 -2.74 -4.81
N LEU A 77 20.91 -3.86 -4.20
CA LEU A 77 20.02 -5.03 -4.14
C LEU A 77 18.76 -4.74 -3.31
N THR A 78 18.90 -4.08 -2.16
CA THR A 78 17.74 -3.67 -1.36
C THR A 78 16.89 -2.62 -2.06
N GLY A 79 17.50 -1.68 -2.80
CA GLY A 79 16.78 -0.72 -3.63
C GLY A 79 15.99 -1.38 -4.76
N PHE A 80 16.61 -2.30 -5.51
CA PHE A 80 15.89 -3.07 -6.54
C PHE A 80 14.80 -3.96 -5.96
N CYS A 81 15.08 -4.62 -4.83
CA CYS A 81 14.04 -5.38 -4.13
C CYS A 81 12.87 -4.48 -3.73
N ALA A 82 13.14 -3.27 -3.21
CA ALA A 82 12.10 -2.30 -2.88
C ALA A 82 11.27 -1.91 -4.11
N PHE A 83 11.95 -1.58 -5.20
CA PHE A 83 11.29 -1.17 -6.44
C PHE A 83 10.37 -2.24 -7.04
N PHE A 84 10.76 -3.52 -7.01
CA PHE A 84 9.96 -4.61 -7.57
C PHE A 84 8.97 -5.25 -6.60
N LEU A 85 9.16 -5.11 -5.29
CA LEU A 85 8.20 -5.62 -4.29
C LEU A 85 7.05 -4.63 -4.06
N SER A 86 7.33 -3.33 -4.09
CA SER A 86 6.35 -2.29 -3.80
C SER A 86 5.09 -2.35 -4.68
N PRO A 87 5.17 -2.67 -5.99
CA PRO A 87 3.99 -2.85 -6.83
C PRO A 87 2.98 -3.90 -6.35
N VAL A 88 3.37 -4.74 -5.39
CA VAL A 88 2.58 -5.88 -4.89
C VAL A 88 2.26 -5.75 -3.40
N LEU A 89 3.21 -5.23 -2.60
CA LEU A 89 3.14 -5.22 -1.13
C LEU A 89 2.77 -3.87 -0.52
N ASP A 90 2.59 -2.83 -1.30
CA ASP A 90 2.60 -1.42 -0.91
C ASP A 90 3.99 -0.86 -0.54
N ASN A 91 4.11 0.46 -0.62
CA ASN A 91 5.37 1.18 -0.41
C ASN A 91 5.82 1.18 1.06
N LEU A 92 4.89 1.33 2.00
CA LEU A 92 5.21 1.39 3.44
C LEU A 92 5.72 0.05 3.96
N THR A 93 4.97 -1.03 3.73
CA THR A 93 5.36 -2.39 4.13
C THR A 93 6.70 -2.78 3.51
N THR A 94 6.88 -2.50 2.22
CA THR A 94 8.13 -2.79 1.50
C THR A 94 9.30 -2.04 2.13
N ALA A 95 9.13 -0.75 2.44
CA ALA A 95 10.18 0.05 3.08
C ALA A 95 10.52 -0.46 4.47
N LEU A 96 9.52 -0.76 5.31
CA LEU A 96 9.74 -1.27 6.67
C LEU A 96 10.50 -2.60 6.68
N VAL A 97 10.09 -3.55 5.84
CA VAL A 97 10.73 -4.87 5.73
C VAL A 97 12.20 -4.74 5.32
N LEU A 98 12.49 -3.95 4.30
CA LEU A 98 13.86 -3.82 3.80
C LEU A 98 14.74 -2.91 4.66
N CYS A 99 14.19 -1.91 5.34
CA CYS A 99 14.90 -1.14 6.35
C CYS A 99 15.31 -2.01 7.54
N ALA A 100 14.48 -2.98 7.95
CA ALA A 100 14.87 -3.95 8.96
C ALA A 100 16.10 -4.79 8.54
N VAL A 101 16.22 -5.11 7.24
CA VAL A 101 17.43 -5.76 6.69
C VAL A 101 18.67 -4.85 6.83
N LEU A 102 18.53 -3.56 6.45
CA LEU A 102 19.64 -2.60 6.57
C LEU A 102 20.10 -2.43 8.02
N LEU A 103 19.18 -2.31 8.96
CA LEU A 103 19.48 -2.17 10.38
C LEU A 103 20.18 -3.42 10.93
N ALA A 104 19.82 -4.60 10.48
CA ALA A 104 20.48 -5.84 10.91
C ALA A 104 21.93 -5.94 10.43
N VAL A 105 22.20 -5.47 9.20
CA VAL A 105 23.55 -5.55 8.56
C VAL A 105 24.42 -4.34 8.87
N GLY A 106 23.81 -3.17 9.00
CA GLY A 106 24.51 -1.88 9.08
C GLY A 106 24.77 -1.36 10.49
N LYS A 107 24.67 -2.19 11.54
CA LYS A 107 24.81 -1.77 12.96
C LYS A 107 26.02 -0.88 13.22
N ASP A 108 27.14 -1.17 12.55
CA ASP A 108 28.42 -0.46 12.73
C ASP A 108 28.67 0.60 11.65
N ASN A 109 27.72 0.85 10.76
CA ASN A 109 27.86 1.81 9.66
C ASN A 109 26.62 2.70 9.52
N PRO A 110 26.48 3.75 10.36
CA PRO A 110 25.32 4.65 10.34
C PRO A 110 25.09 5.31 8.98
N LYS A 111 26.18 5.63 8.26
CA LYS A 111 26.10 6.25 6.93
C LYS A 111 25.44 5.31 5.90
N PHE A 112 25.80 4.02 5.94
CA PHE A 112 25.18 3.02 5.09
C PHE A 112 23.69 2.87 5.41
N VAL A 113 23.33 2.80 6.70
CA VAL A 113 21.92 2.68 7.14
C VAL A 113 21.11 3.89 6.69
N SER A 114 21.60 5.10 6.91
CA SER A 114 20.89 6.33 6.54
C SER A 114 20.68 6.43 5.03
N LEU A 115 21.74 6.29 4.22
CA LEU A 115 21.64 6.37 2.76
C LEU A 115 20.84 5.19 2.17
N GLY A 116 20.99 4.00 2.75
CA GLY A 116 20.24 2.81 2.33
C GLY A 116 18.76 2.93 2.64
N ALA A 117 18.39 3.49 3.78
CA ALA A 117 16.98 3.75 4.13
C ALA A 117 16.36 4.77 3.16
N ILE A 118 17.03 5.87 2.85
CA ILE A 118 16.59 6.84 1.85
C ILE A 118 16.40 6.14 0.49
N ASN A 119 17.37 5.34 0.07
CA ASN A 119 17.29 4.59 -1.19
C ASN A 119 16.10 3.65 -1.24
N ILE A 120 15.83 2.89 -0.17
CA ILE A 120 14.68 1.98 -0.09
C ILE A 120 13.36 2.75 -0.17
N VAL A 121 13.24 3.85 0.57
CA VAL A 121 12.01 4.67 0.55
C VAL A 121 11.77 5.26 -0.83
N VAL A 122 12.79 5.83 -1.47
CA VAL A 122 12.69 6.35 -2.85
C VAL A 122 12.33 5.23 -3.83
N ALA A 123 12.99 4.07 -3.72
CA ALA A 123 12.73 2.92 -4.59
C ALA A 123 11.33 2.35 -4.40
N ALA A 124 10.85 2.24 -3.15
CA ALA A 124 9.51 1.73 -2.85
C ALA A 124 8.42 2.67 -3.40
N ASN A 125 8.54 3.99 -3.18
CA ASN A 125 7.60 4.96 -3.74
C ASN A 125 7.63 4.97 -5.27
N ALA A 126 8.80 4.98 -5.88
CA ALA A 126 8.95 4.91 -7.32
C ALA A 126 8.35 3.61 -7.89
N GLY A 127 8.62 2.47 -7.23
CA GLY A 127 8.07 1.17 -7.62
C GLY A 127 6.57 1.08 -7.44
N GLY A 128 6.00 1.69 -6.40
CA GLY A 128 4.56 1.75 -6.18
C GLY A 128 3.80 2.48 -7.29
N ALA A 129 4.41 3.47 -7.92
CA ALA A 129 3.75 4.35 -8.87
C ALA A 129 3.32 3.69 -10.19
N PHE A 130 3.95 2.60 -10.62
CA PHE A 130 3.61 1.93 -11.88
C PHE A 130 2.63 0.75 -11.73
N SER A 131 2.02 0.60 -10.54
CA SER A 131 0.99 -0.41 -10.26
C SER A 131 -0.14 0.16 -9.41
N PRO A 132 -1.40 -0.21 -9.67
CA PRO A 132 -2.50 0.18 -8.79
C PRO A 132 -2.41 -0.39 -7.37
N PHE A 133 -1.63 -1.45 -7.15
CA PHE A 133 -1.49 -2.10 -5.85
C PHE A 133 -0.31 -1.58 -5.02
N GLY A 134 0.58 -0.82 -5.65
CA GLY A 134 1.81 -0.36 -4.99
C GLY A 134 1.65 0.91 -4.17
N ASP A 135 0.67 1.74 -4.48
CA ASP A 135 0.36 2.96 -3.76
C ASP A 135 -1.15 3.18 -3.70
N ILE A 136 -1.62 3.74 -2.59
CA ILE A 136 -3.05 4.02 -2.38
C ILE A 136 -3.57 5.06 -3.38
N THR A 137 -2.75 6.01 -3.76
CA THR A 137 -3.12 7.04 -4.73
C THR A 137 -3.36 6.45 -6.12
N THR A 138 -2.52 5.53 -6.57
CA THR A 138 -2.71 4.81 -7.85
C THR A 138 -3.90 3.85 -7.78
N LEU A 139 -4.14 3.23 -6.62
CA LEU A 139 -5.32 2.41 -6.38
C LEU A 139 -6.62 3.21 -6.55
N MET A 140 -6.69 4.40 -5.96
CA MET A 140 -7.86 5.27 -6.06
C MET A 140 -8.15 5.70 -7.51
N VAL A 141 -7.12 6.05 -8.28
CA VAL A 141 -7.25 6.37 -9.71
C VAL A 141 -7.80 5.19 -10.52
N TRP A 142 -7.31 3.99 -10.21
CA TRP A 142 -7.77 2.77 -10.86
C TRP A 142 -9.21 2.40 -10.48
N GLN A 143 -9.57 2.46 -9.19
CA GLN A 143 -10.94 2.20 -8.71
C GLN A 143 -11.98 3.14 -9.32
N LYS A 144 -11.62 4.41 -9.55
CA LYS A 144 -12.46 5.39 -10.25
C LYS A 144 -12.60 5.10 -11.76
N GLY A 145 -11.90 4.09 -12.31
CA GLY A 145 -11.94 3.76 -13.73
C GLY A 145 -11.34 4.80 -14.66
N LEU A 146 -10.55 5.75 -14.13
CA LEU A 146 -9.93 6.82 -14.91
C LEU A 146 -8.77 6.31 -15.76
N VAL A 147 -8.05 5.31 -15.28
CA VAL A 147 -6.90 4.70 -15.93
C VAL A 147 -7.06 3.18 -15.91
N GLU A 148 -6.95 2.53 -17.06
CA GLU A 148 -6.95 1.08 -17.17
C GLU A 148 -5.70 0.48 -16.54
N PHE A 149 -5.81 -0.74 -15.99
CA PHE A 149 -4.71 -1.43 -15.33
C PHE A 149 -3.41 -1.46 -16.15
N GLY A 150 -3.51 -1.81 -17.43
CA GLY A 150 -2.35 -1.90 -18.32
C GLY A 150 -1.63 -0.58 -18.57
N LYS A 151 -2.31 0.56 -18.45
CA LYS A 151 -1.72 1.89 -18.67
C LYS A 151 -0.77 2.33 -17.55
N PHE A 152 -0.90 1.77 -16.34
CA PHE A 152 0.05 2.06 -15.25
C PHE A 152 1.48 1.62 -15.60
N PHE A 153 1.65 0.58 -16.41
CA PHE A 153 2.98 0.15 -16.85
C PHE A 153 3.72 1.18 -17.73
N ALA A 154 3.02 2.16 -18.30
CA ALA A 154 3.68 3.28 -18.97
C ALA A 154 4.51 4.14 -18.01
N LEU A 155 4.18 4.12 -16.73
CA LEU A 155 4.94 4.80 -15.68
C LEU A 155 6.21 4.03 -15.25
N PHE A 156 6.42 2.81 -15.75
CA PHE A 156 7.59 2.00 -15.37
C PHE A 156 8.91 2.72 -15.65
N LEU A 157 9.07 3.27 -16.87
CA LEU A 157 10.31 3.94 -17.22
C LEU A 157 10.56 5.23 -16.44
N PRO A 158 9.60 6.17 -16.29
CA PRO A 158 9.74 7.31 -15.40
C PRO A 158 10.04 6.92 -13.95
N SER A 159 9.36 5.90 -13.42
CA SER A 159 9.58 5.38 -12.07
C SER A 159 10.99 4.81 -11.89
N LEU A 160 11.48 4.06 -12.88
CA LEU A 160 12.84 3.51 -12.87
C LEU A 160 13.88 4.63 -12.85
N VAL A 161 13.70 5.67 -13.66
CA VAL A 161 14.60 6.85 -13.68
C VAL A 161 14.56 7.56 -12.32
N ASN A 162 13.37 7.74 -11.75
CA ASN A 162 13.18 8.37 -10.43
C ASN A 162 13.89 7.60 -9.30
N PHE A 163 13.97 6.28 -9.40
CA PHE A 163 14.73 5.44 -8.47
C PHE A 163 16.24 5.47 -8.77
N VAL A 164 16.63 5.19 -10.01
CA VAL A 164 18.05 4.93 -10.38
C VAL A 164 18.91 6.18 -10.25
N VAL A 165 18.40 7.36 -10.63
CA VAL A 165 19.20 8.60 -10.61
C VAL A 165 19.63 8.98 -9.19
N PRO A 166 18.76 9.09 -8.18
CA PRO A 166 19.18 9.35 -6.80
C PRO A 166 20.05 8.21 -6.24
N ALA A 167 19.70 6.95 -6.55
CA ALA A 167 20.47 5.79 -6.09
C ALA A 167 21.91 5.82 -6.62
N LEU A 168 22.10 6.19 -7.89
CA LEU A 168 23.43 6.35 -8.48
C LEU A 168 24.24 7.40 -7.73
N CYS A 169 23.67 8.59 -7.50
CA CYS A 169 24.33 9.66 -6.75
C CYS A 169 24.74 9.21 -5.34
N MET A 170 23.82 8.54 -4.61
CA MET A 170 24.08 8.06 -3.25
C MET A 170 25.10 6.92 -3.22
N SER A 171 25.15 6.06 -4.24
CA SER A 171 26.01 4.88 -4.29
C SER A 171 27.50 5.22 -4.24
N PHE A 172 27.90 6.40 -4.73
CA PHE A 172 29.29 6.87 -4.66
C PHE A 172 29.77 7.13 -3.20
N ALA A 173 28.83 7.42 -2.31
CA ALA A 173 29.11 7.67 -0.90
C ALA A 173 29.12 6.39 -0.04
N ILE A 174 28.75 5.23 -0.61
CA ILE A 174 28.70 3.94 0.09
C ILE A 174 30.04 3.20 -0.02
N SER A 175 30.51 2.69 1.13
CA SER A 175 31.71 1.87 1.24
C SER A 175 31.56 0.52 0.52
N THR A 176 32.66 -0.02 0.01
CA THR A 176 32.75 -1.36 -0.57
C THR A 176 33.14 -2.45 0.43
N GLN A 177 33.22 -2.12 1.72
CA GLN A 177 33.53 -3.07 2.78
C GLN A 177 32.43 -4.14 2.87
N VAL A 178 32.80 -5.33 3.32
CA VAL A 178 31.89 -6.44 3.57
C VAL A 178 31.45 -6.40 5.03
N PRO A 179 30.15 -6.39 5.33
CA PRO A 179 29.69 -6.47 6.71
C PRO A 179 30.04 -7.82 7.36
N PRO A 180 30.18 -7.88 8.69
CA PRO A 180 30.41 -9.14 9.38
C PRO A 180 29.27 -10.11 9.10
N ALA A 181 29.64 -11.34 8.70
CA ALA A 181 28.66 -12.36 8.34
C ALA A 181 27.86 -12.81 9.59
N THR A 182 26.57 -12.59 9.59
CA THR A 182 25.65 -13.11 10.60
C THR A 182 24.98 -14.35 10.05
N LYS A 183 25.24 -15.51 10.67
CA LYS A 183 24.58 -16.77 10.32
C LYS A 183 23.24 -16.85 11.08
N GLU A 184 22.23 -16.16 10.62
CA GLU A 184 20.86 -16.35 11.08
C GLU A 184 20.19 -17.42 10.19
N LYS A 185 19.47 -18.34 10.81
CA LYS A 185 18.60 -19.30 10.12
C LYS A 185 17.16 -18.94 10.49
N SER A 186 16.39 -18.54 9.52
CA SER A 186 14.95 -18.46 9.69
C SER A 186 14.28 -19.46 8.77
N PRO A 187 13.68 -20.53 9.30
CA PRO A 187 12.93 -21.46 8.47
C PRO A 187 11.63 -20.82 8.02
N LEU A 188 11.35 -20.87 6.71
CA LEU A 188 10.04 -20.57 6.17
C LEU A 188 9.01 -21.53 6.79
N LYS A 189 7.94 -20.97 7.35
CA LYS A 189 6.86 -21.77 7.91
C LYS A 189 6.10 -22.49 6.80
N ARG A 190 5.56 -23.66 7.12
CA ARG A 190 4.77 -24.49 6.20
C ARG A 190 3.62 -23.64 5.58
N GLY A 191 3.46 -23.72 4.27
CA GLY A 191 2.41 -23.02 3.54
C GLY A 191 2.75 -21.59 3.10
N ALA A 192 3.94 -21.06 3.40
CA ALA A 192 4.36 -19.72 3.01
C ALA A 192 4.18 -19.47 1.50
N TRP A 193 4.67 -20.38 0.65
CA TRP A 193 4.54 -20.29 -0.80
C TRP A 193 3.10 -20.40 -1.31
N VAL A 194 2.25 -21.14 -0.59
CA VAL A 194 0.82 -21.25 -0.95
C VAL A 194 0.12 -19.94 -0.65
N VAL A 195 0.39 -19.31 0.51
CA VAL A 195 -0.16 -17.97 0.85
C VAL A 195 0.28 -16.93 -0.18
N LEU A 196 1.54 -16.95 -0.60
CA LEU A 196 2.03 -16.08 -1.68
C LEU A 196 1.29 -16.34 -3.00
N GLY A 197 1.12 -17.61 -3.38
CA GLY A 197 0.36 -17.98 -4.58
C GLY A 197 -1.10 -17.54 -4.52
N LEU A 198 -1.77 -17.71 -3.36
CA LEU A 198 -3.12 -17.23 -3.14
C LEU A 198 -3.22 -15.70 -3.25
N PHE A 199 -2.22 -14.97 -2.76
CA PHE A 199 -2.17 -13.52 -2.91
C PHE A 199 -2.08 -13.11 -4.38
N MET A 200 -1.21 -13.76 -5.18
CA MET A 200 -1.13 -13.50 -6.62
C MET A 200 -2.45 -13.83 -7.34
N VAL A 201 -3.11 -14.92 -6.98
CA VAL A 201 -4.44 -15.27 -7.51
C VAL A 201 -5.47 -14.20 -7.12
N THR A 202 -5.45 -13.70 -5.89
CA THR A 202 -6.34 -12.66 -5.40
C THR A 202 -6.18 -11.35 -6.19
N ILE A 203 -4.95 -10.92 -6.42
CA ILE A 203 -4.65 -9.75 -7.26
C ILE A 203 -5.19 -9.96 -8.68
N SER A 204 -4.93 -11.14 -9.26
CA SER A 204 -5.42 -11.49 -10.60
C SER A 204 -6.95 -11.49 -10.67
N MET A 205 -7.64 -11.95 -9.61
CA MET A 205 -9.10 -11.90 -9.51
C MET A 205 -9.61 -10.46 -9.44
N ALA A 206 -8.98 -9.58 -8.63
CA ALA A 206 -9.36 -8.18 -8.52
C ALA A 206 -9.24 -7.47 -9.88
N VAL A 207 -8.14 -7.69 -10.60
CA VAL A 207 -7.93 -7.14 -11.94
C VAL A 207 -8.94 -7.71 -12.94
N SER A 208 -9.18 -9.02 -12.91
CA SER A 208 -10.10 -9.69 -13.83
C SER A 208 -11.54 -9.23 -13.61
N PHE A 209 -11.98 -9.11 -12.36
CA PHE A 209 -13.33 -8.63 -12.03
C PHE A 209 -13.53 -7.19 -12.51
N HIS A 210 -12.54 -6.34 -12.33
CA HIS A 210 -12.63 -4.96 -12.79
C HIS A 210 -12.58 -4.85 -14.33
N SER A 211 -11.63 -5.53 -14.97
CA SER A 211 -11.37 -5.36 -16.41
C SER A 211 -12.34 -6.11 -17.32
N PHE A 212 -12.84 -7.28 -16.90
CA PHE A 212 -13.71 -8.13 -17.74
C PHE A 212 -15.18 -8.13 -17.32
N LEU A 213 -15.44 -7.99 -16.01
CA LEU A 213 -16.80 -8.06 -15.48
C LEU A 213 -17.37 -6.69 -15.11
N ASN A 214 -16.57 -5.61 -15.19
CA ASN A 214 -16.93 -4.26 -14.74
C ASN A 214 -17.42 -4.24 -13.29
N LEU A 215 -16.90 -5.13 -12.44
CA LEU A 215 -17.20 -5.19 -11.01
C LEU A 215 -16.14 -4.41 -10.23
N PRO A 216 -16.51 -3.80 -9.09
CA PRO A 216 -15.53 -3.13 -8.24
C PRO A 216 -14.40 -4.10 -7.79
N PRO A 217 -13.12 -3.65 -7.80
CA PRO A 217 -11.97 -4.52 -7.51
C PRO A 217 -12.00 -5.16 -6.12
N PHE A 218 -12.64 -4.51 -5.14
CA PHE A 218 -12.74 -5.02 -3.78
C PHE A 218 -13.44 -6.38 -3.70
N LEU A 219 -14.35 -6.69 -4.62
CA LEU A 219 -15.03 -8.00 -4.65
C LEU A 219 -14.03 -9.13 -4.94
N GLY A 220 -13.09 -8.92 -5.86
CA GLY A 220 -12.00 -9.86 -6.13
C GLY A 220 -11.09 -10.05 -4.91
N MET A 221 -10.73 -8.95 -4.24
CA MET A 221 -9.92 -8.99 -3.02
C MET A 221 -10.62 -9.72 -1.87
N MET A 222 -11.90 -9.45 -1.63
CA MET A 222 -12.68 -10.11 -0.59
C MET A 222 -12.91 -11.61 -0.88
N THR A 223 -13.10 -11.97 -2.15
CA THR A 223 -13.15 -13.38 -2.56
C THR A 223 -11.83 -14.08 -2.29
N GLY A 224 -10.72 -13.43 -2.63
CA GLY A 224 -9.39 -13.92 -2.30
C GLY A 224 -9.15 -14.07 -0.79
N LEU A 225 -9.62 -13.11 0.01
CA LEU A 225 -9.56 -13.22 1.47
C LEU A 225 -10.35 -14.44 1.99
N ALA A 226 -11.49 -14.76 1.39
CA ALA A 226 -12.22 -15.97 1.71
C ALA A 226 -11.42 -17.24 1.39
N LEU A 227 -10.69 -17.27 0.26
CA LEU A 227 -9.78 -18.38 -0.07
C LEU A 227 -8.65 -18.51 0.95
N LEU A 228 -8.06 -17.39 1.40
CA LEU A 228 -7.06 -17.40 2.46
C LEU A 228 -7.60 -17.99 3.76
N LYS A 229 -8.83 -17.62 4.17
CA LYS A 229 -9.50 -18.19 5.34
C LYS A 229 -9.74 -19.70 5.19
N PHE A 230 -10.17 -20.13 4.03
CA PHE A 230 -10.39 -21.54 3.74
C PHE A 230 -9.08 -22.34 3.84
N TYR A 231 -8.00 -21.81 3.27
CA TYR A 231 -6.68 -22.40 3.38
C TYR A 231 -6.16 -22.42 4.82
N GLY A 232 -6.39 -21.37 5.59
CA GLY A 232 -6.06 -21.31 7.02
C GLY A 232 -6.78 -22.39 7.85
N TYR A 233 -8.06 -22.62 7.56
CA TYR A 233 -8.81 -23.71 8.19
C TYR A 233 -8.21 -25.09 7.83
N TYR A 234 -7.86 -25.30 6.57
CA TYR A 234 -7.19 -26.54 6.12
C TYR A 234 -5.86 -26.76 6.86
N LEU A 235 -5.03 -25.73 6.97
CA LEU A 235 -3.77 -25.80 7.71
C LEU A 235 -3.98 -26.14 9.20
N SER A 236 -4.94 -25.49 9.84
CA SER A 236 -5.26 -25.72 11.26
C SER A 236 -5.73 -27.16 11.51
N LYS A 237 -6.57 -27.72 10.61
CA LYS A 237 -7.05 -29.10 10.72
C LYS A 237 -5.94 -30.11 10.46
N SER A 238 -5.08 -29.86 9.49
CA SER A 238 -3.93 -30.71 9.16
C SER A 238 -2.88 -30.77 10.27
N HIS A 239 -2.77 -29.73 11.10
CA HIS A 239 -1.89 -29.74 12.28
C HIS A 239 -2.43 -30.58 13.42
N LYS A 240 -3.73 -30.50 13.72
CA LYS A 240 -4.35 -31.32 14.78
C LYS A 240 -4.21 -32.82 14.55
N GLN A 241 -4.08 -33.26 13.30
CA GLN A 241 -3.94 -34.67 12.95
C GLN A 241 -2.51 -35.18 13.13
N GLN A 242 -1.52 -34.30 13.11
CA GLN A 242 -0.10 -34.65 13.25
C GLN A 242 0.36 -34.70 14.73
N ASP A 243 -0.29 -33.92 15.62
CA ASP A 243 -0.01 -33.91 17.07
C ASP A 243 -0.57 -35.12 17.82
N THR A 244 -1.50 -35.87 17.24
CA THR A 244 -2.05 -37.09 17.84
C THR A 244 -1.10 -38.27 17.77
N ASP A 245 -0.09 -38.23 16.92
CA ASP A 245 0.81 -39.39 16.69
C ASP A 245 2.15 -39.31 17.44
N THR A 246 2.49 -38.19 18.11
CA THR A 246 3.72 -38.10 18.93
C THR A 246 3.54 -37.17 20.13
N PRO A 247 3.48 -37.66 21.36
CA PRO A 247 3.50 -36.84 22.56
C PRO A 247 4.94 -36.33 22.82
N HIS A 248 5.32 -35.21 22.24
CA HIS A 248 6.54 -34.50 22.62
C HIS A 248 6.23 -33.38 23.61
N TYR A 249 6.41 -33.71 24.89
CA TYR A 249 6.55 -32.75 25.99
C TYR A 249 7.82 -31.92 25.74
N GLY A 250 7.67 -30.61 25.51
CA GLY A 250 8.79 -29.67 25.66
C GLY A 250 9.11 -28.70 24.56
N GLN A 251 8.37 -28.63 23.45
CA GLN A 251 8.57 -27.58 22.43
C GLN A 251 7.31 -26.72 22.24
N MET A 252 7.17 -25.77 23.13
CA MET A 252 6.11 -24.73 23.11
C MET A 252 6.61 -23.54 22.27
N GLY A 253 6.82 -23.76 20.94
CA GLY A 253 7.43 -22.72 20.10
C GLY A 253 6.82 -22.52 18.71
N ASP A 254 6.16 -23.53 18.12
CA ASP A 254 5.89 -23.49 16.66
C ASP A 254 4.43 -23.71 16.23
N ILE A 255 3.47 -23.73 17.13
CA ILE A 255 2.07 -24.07 16.84
C ILE A 255 1.13 -22.93 17.20
N ALA A 256 1.31 -21.76 16.58
CA ALA A 256 0.21 -20.81 16.50
C ALA A 256 -0.70 -21.26 15.34
N ALA A 257 -1.92 -21.71 15.66
CA ALA A 257 -2.93 -22.01 14.66
C ALA A 257 -3.07 -20.80 13.72
N PHE A 258 -3.13 -21.04 12.41
CA PHE A 258 -3.33 -19.99 11.41
C PHE A 258 -4.68 -19.32 11.67
N ASP A 259 -4.65 -18.14 12.27
CA ASP A 259 -5.85 -17.37 12.60
C ASP A 259 -5.92 -16.14 11.70
N SER A 260 -6.77 -16.23 10.68
CA SER A 260 -6.98 -15.12 9.75
C SER A 260 -7.60 -13.87 10.41
N PHE A 261 -8.34 -14.02 11.51
CA PHE A 261 -8.88 -12.87 12.25
C PHE A 261 -7.79 -12.10 12.98
N LYS A 262 -6.73 -12.79 13.44
CA LYS A 262 -5.55 -12.13 13.99
C LYS A 262 -4.88 -11.21 12.96
N PHE A 263 -4.81 -11.62 11.70
CA PHE A 263 -4.22 -10.80 10.62
C PHE A 263 -5.10 -9.61 10.28
N VAL A 264 -6.43 -9.77 10.29
CA VAL A 264 -7.38 -8.66 10.16
C VAL A 264 -7.22 -7.67 11.32
N ALA A 265 -7.07 -8.17 12.55
CA ALA A 265 -6.87 -7.32 13.72
C ALA A 265 -5.53 -6.56 13.68
N GLN A 266 -4.52 -7.09 13.01
CA GLN A 266 -3.20 -6.47 12.80
C GLN A 266 -3.16 -5.51 11.61
N ALA A 267 -4.28 -5.29 10.90
CA ALA A 267 -4.34 -4.27 9.87
C ALA A 267 -4.06 -2.88 10.46
N GLU A 268 -3.55 -1.97 9.65
CA GLU A 268 -3.22 -0.60 10.03
C GLU A 268 -4.50 0.24 10.18
N TRP A 269 -5.23 0.03 11.26
CA TRP A 269 -6.50 0.71 11.53
C TRP A 269 -6.37 2.23 11.59
N ASP A 270 -5.23 2.75 12.07
CA ASP A 270 -4.97 4.19 12.11
C ASP A 270 -4.97 4.77 10.69
N THR A 271 -4.32 4.09 9.76
CA THR A 271 -4.29 4.44 8.34
C THR A 271 -5.68 4.36 7.70
N LEU A 272 -6.43 3.28 7.97
CA LEU A 272 -7.79 3.12 7.45
C LEU A 272 -8.73 4.20 7.96
N LEU A 273 -8.68 4.53 9.25
CA LEU A 273 -9.49 5.59 9.85
C LEU A 273 -9.05 6.99 9.41
N PHE A 274 -7.78 7.19 9.12
CA PHE A 274 -7.27 8.42 8.51
C PHE A 274 -7.93 8.64 7.14
N PHE A 275 -8.02 7.61 6.29
CA PHE A 275 -8.68 7.70 4.98
C PHE A 275 -10.15 8.03 5.08
N PHE A 276 -10.87 7.45 6.04
CA PHE A 276 -12.25 7.84 6.33
C PHE A 276 -12.35 9.35 6.54
N GLY A 277 -11.52 9.87 7.45
CA GLY A 277 -11.53 11.30 7.77
C GLY A 277 -11.16 12.18 6.57
N VAL A 278 -10.17 11.78 5.76
CA VAL A 278 -9.75 12.53 4.57
C VAL A 278 -10.86 12.56 3.52
N ILE A 279 -11.42 11.41 3.15
CA ILE A 279 -12.46 11.32 2.12
C ILE A 279 -13.69 12.13 2.54
N MET A 280 -14.08 12.05 3.82
CA MET A 280 -15.20 12.81 4.34
C MET A 280 -14.93 14.34 4.41
N CYS A 281 -13.72 14.76 4.82
CA CYS A 281 -13.35 16.18 4.83
C CYS A 281 -13.35 16.78 3.42
N VAL A 282 -12.65 16.11 2.50
CA VAL A 282 -12.53 16.58 1.11
C VAL A 282 -13.89 16.51 0.41
N GLY A 283 -14.67 15.46 0.67
CA GLY A 283 -16.04 15.33 0.19
C GLY A 283 -16.95 16.48 0.64
N GLY A 284 -16.86 16.88 1.92
CA GLY A 284 -17.61 18.02 2.43
C GLY A 284 -17.20 19.35 1.77
N LEU A 285 -15.90 19.55 1.54
CA LEU A 285 -15.40 20.72 0.82
C LEU A 285 -15.86 20.73 -0.66
N GLY A 286 -15.91 19.54 -1.29
CA GLY A 286 -16.45 19.38 -2.63
C GLY A 286 -17.92 19.69 -2.71
N PHE A 287 -18.72 19.22 -1.75
CA PHE A 287 -20.15 19.46 -1.68
C PHE A 287 -20.50 20.96 -1.57
N VAL A 288 -19.70 21.73 -0.83
CA VAL A 288 -19.89 23.18 -0.68
C VAL A 288 -19.38 23.96 -1.90
N GLY A 289 -18.66 23.33 -2.85
CA GLY A 289 -18.16 23.97 -4.07
C GLY A 289 -16.74 24.51 -3.99
N TYR A 290 -16.01 24.35 -2.88
CA TYR A 290 -14.63 24.82 -2.78
C TYR A 290 -13.69 24.11 -3.78
N LEU A 291 -13.93 22.83 -4.07
CA LEU A 291 -13.12 22.11 -5.04
C LEU A 291 -13.38 22.55 -6.48
N GLU A 292 -14.61 22.96 -6.79
CA GLU A 292 -14.96 23.57 -8.09
C GLU A 292 -14.23 24.88 -8.29
N LEU A 293 -14.25 25.76 -7.28
CA LEU A 293 -13.50 27.01 -7.29
C LEU A 293 -12.00 26.78 -7.48
N ALA A 294 -11.44 25.84 -6.73
CA ALA A 294 -10.02 25.48 -6.85
C ALA A 294 -9.69 24.90 -8.23
N SER A 295 -10.57 24.07 -8.80
CA SER A 295 -10.42 23.53 -10.14
C SER A 295 -10.41 24.62 -11.20
N HIS A 296 -11.32 25.58 -11.12
CA HIS A 296 -11.36 26.74 -12.03
C HIS A 296 -10.05 27.55 -11.97
N LEU A 297 -9.61 27.93 -10.78
CA LEU A 297 -8.38 28.71 -10.59
C LEU A 297 -7.13 27.95 -11.10
N LEU A 298 -7.03 26.65 -10.83
CA LEU A 298 -5.86 25.87 -11.18
C LEU A 298 -5.83 25.49 -12.67
N TYR A 299 -6.93 24.98 -13.22
CA TYR A 299 -6.92 24.39 -14.56
C TYR A 299 -7.33 25.39 -15.65
N ASN A 300 -8.28 26.31 -15.38
CA ASN A 300 -8.73 27.28 -16.36
C ASN A 300 -7.79 28.49 -16.43
N ASP A 301 -7.38 29.04 -15.29
CA ASP A 301 -6.58 30.28 -15.27
C ASP A 301 -5.08 30.01 -15.47
N LEU A 302 -4.54 28.94 -14.85
CA LEU A 302 -3.10 28.62 -14.92
C LEU A 302 -2.75 27.61 -16.02
N GLY A 303 -3.74 26.88 -16.54
CA GLY A 303 -3.57 25.81 -17.51
C GLY A 303 -3.08 24.48 -16.89
N ALA A 304 -3.41 23.36 -17.55
CA ALA A 304 -3.22 22.02 -17.02
C ALA A 304 -1.75 21.69 -16.64
N THR A 305 -0.77 22.14 -17.43
CA THR A 305 0.65 21.87 -17.16
C THR A 305 1.13 22.56 -15.89
N THR A 306 0.81 23.86 -15.74
CA THR A 306 1.19 24.63 -14.56
C THR A 306 0.47 24.12 -13.31
N ALA A 307 -0.82 23.81 -13.42
CA ALA A 307 -1.60 23.21 -12.34
C ALA A 307 -0.98 21.90 -11.84
N ASN A 308 -0.63 20.98 -12.74
CA ASN A 308 -0.02 19.71 -12.39
C ASN A 308 1.37 19.86 -11.73
N ILE A 309 2.17 20.83 -12.17
CA ILE A 309 3.47 21.14 -11.54
C ILE A 309 3.24 21.65 -10.11
N LEU A 310 2.32 22.60 -9.91
CA LEU A 310 2.01 23.16 -8.59
C LEU A 310 1.44 22.11 -7.64
N ILE A 311 0.53 21.24 -8.12
CA ILE A 311 -0.02 20.12 -7.35
C ILE A 311 1.08 19.15 -6.98
N GLY A 312 2.01 18.82 -7.89
CA GLY A 312 3.16 17.99 -7.61
C GLY A 312 4.11 18.58 -6.56
N MET A 313 4.36 19.88 -6.63
CA MET A 313 5.15 20.59 -5.60
C MET A 313 4.43 20.61 -4.25
N LEU A 314 3.12 20.81 -4.24
CA LEU A 314 2.31 20.77 -3.02
C LEU A 314 2.34 19.36 -2.40
N SER A 315 2.25 18.31 -3.22
CA SER A 315 2.33 16.91 -2.78
C SER A 315 3.69 16.53 -2.19
N ALA A 316 4.76 17.26 -2.50
CA ALA A 316 6.06 17.05 -1.87
C ALA A 316 6.11 17.57 -0.41
N VAL A 317 5.17 18.43 0.00
CA VAL A 317 5.11 19.04 1.34
C VAL A 317 3.94 18.49 2.15
N VAL A 318 2.80 18.28 1.49
CA VAL A 318 1.56 17.77 2.08
C VAL A 318 1.42 16.30 1.67
N ASP A 319 0.79 15.50 2.51
CA ASP A 319 0.49 14.09 2.19
C ASP A 319 -0.23 13.99 0.83
N ASN A 320 0.23 13.09 -0.02
CA ASN A 320 -0.26 12.87 -1.38
C ASN A 320 -1.71 12.37 -1.43
N ILE A 321 -2.20 11.70 -0.39
CA ILE A 321 -3.54 11.11 -0.35
C ILE A 321 -4.65 12.17 -0.33
N PRO A 322 -4.67 13.16 0.59
CA PRO A 322 -5.64 14.24 0.55
C PRO A 322 -5.66 15.01 -0.78
N ILE A 323 -4.48 15.22 -1.34
CA ILE A 323 -4.34 15.90 -2.63
C ILE A 323 -4.94 15.07 -3.76
N MET A 324 -4.66 13.76 -3.78
CA MET A 324 -5.22 12.87 -4.81
C MET A 324 -6.76 12.80 -4.71
N VAL A 325 -7.31 12.68 -3.49
CA VAL A 325 -8.77 12.71 -3.28
C VAL A 325 -9.35 14.01 -3.84
N ALA A 326 -8.74 15.17 -3.55
CA ALA A 326 -9.20 16.47 -4.04
C ALA A 326 -9.15 16.55 -5.58
N VAL A 327 -8.04 16.15 -6.19
CA VAL A 327 -7.88 16.15 -7.66
C VAL A 327 -8.90 15.23 -8.35
N LEU A 328 -9.13 14.04 -7.80
CA LEU A 328 -10.12 13.10 -8.33
C LEU A 328 -11.55 13.67 -8.29
N GLN A 329 -11.88 14.43 -7.24
CA GLN A 329 -13.19 15.08 -7.11
C GLN A 329 -13.31 16.31 -8.04
N MET A 330 -12.25 17.08 -8.25
CA MET A 330 -12.22 18.18 -9.21
C MET A 330 -12.54 17.71 -10.63
N GLN A 331 -12.05 16.55 -11.07
CA GLN A 331 -12.35 15.99 -12.38
C GLN A 331 -13.81 15.52 -12.53
N GLN A 332 -14.43 15.04 -11.46
CA GLN A 332 -15.85 14.66 -11.49
C GLN A 332 -16.77 15.87 -11.71
N ILE A 333 -16.44 16.99 -11.07
CA ILE A 333 -17.19 18.25 -11.20
C ILE A 333 -17.10 18.77 -12.64
N GLY A 334 -15.91 18.72 -13.28
CA GLY A 334 -15.72 19.15 -14.66
C GLY A 334 -16.45 18.29 -15.72
N ARG A 335 -16.81 17.03 -15.40
CA ARG A 335 -17.62 16.18 -16.28
C ARG A 335 -19.12 16.40 -16.14
N ALA A 336 -19.59 16.89 -15.00
CA ALA A 336 -20.99 17.20 -14.76
C ALA A 336 -21.41 18.55 -15.38
N SER A 337 -20.45 19.40 -15.74
CA SER A 337 -20.67 20.73 -16.36
C SER A 337 -20.50 20.73 -17.88
N CYS A 338 -20.19 19.61 -18.49
CA CYS A 338 -20.25 19.38 -19.95
C CYS A 338 -21.44 18.49 -20.32
#